data_b9aa5dc3059143a2d76068696d37de1c
#
_entry.id   b9aa5dc3059143a2d76068696d37de1c
#
_cell.length_a   1.000
_cell.length_b   1.000
_cell.length_c   1.000
_cell.angle_alpha   90.00
_cell.angle_beta   90.00
_cell.angle_gamma   90.00
#
_symmetry.space_group_name_H-M   'P 1'
#
loop_
_entity.id
_entity.type
_entity.pdbx_description
1 polymer ?
#
loop_
_entity_poly.entity_id
_entity_poly.type
_entity_poly.pdbx_seq_one_letter_code
_entity_poly.pdbx_strand_id
1 'polypeptide(L)'
;MLLLRITDRYIFREVVTVWLMVTFVLLFFLFSNVVARLLASAAANDFARESLGVLLGLTSVRFLTTLIPFALFLAMMLALGRMYQDSEMPAFQACGIGPKRLYRPLFMVALPVAALLTWLSLDLDPWAANQRFKLERADQAALAFGKLEAGQFRTLGSGNTVFYAERVDQDGQLHNLFIRREIDDRQEIVVAERGVQQVDEHGAQSLILFDGRRYEGVPGEAAYRTMEFSEHGIPIDPPEPDLESDDLELMSTAELLGATDIERRTELHWRLSQPVSVLVLTLLVVPLSRTDPRRGRYGKLVFAVLIYLIYSNLMASARVMMDQAVVPFWLGTWWVHALVVLLAVTLFIQQRLRMAWSARKKLPADRKAAEE
;
A
#
# COMPACT_ATOMS: atom_id res chain seq x y z
N MET A 1 1.04 19.26 -30.30
CA MET A 1 1.87 18.06 -30.55
C MET A 1 3.05 18.30 -31.53
N LEU A 2 3.25 19.48 -32.05
CA LEU A 2 4.13 19.79 -33.20
C LEU A 2 5.53 20.33 -32.85
N LEU A 3 6.02 20.25 -31.62
CA LEU A 3 7.33 20.82 -31.24
C LEU A 3 8.23 19.82 -30.45
N LEU A 4 7.97 18.55 -30.55
CA LEU A 4 8.91 17.55 -30.03
C LEU A 4 10.06 17.39 -31.01
N ARG A 5 11.27 17.79 -30.60
CA ARG A 5 12.47 17.45 -31.37
C ARG A 5 12.60 15.93 -31.40
N ILE A 6 13.22 15.39 -32.44
CA ILE A 6 13.43 13.94 -32.62
C ILE A 6 14.03 13.29 -31.36
N THR A 7 14.97 13.96 -30.72
CA THR A 7 15.61 13.52 -29.46
C THR A 7 14.65 13.42 -28.28
N ASP A 8 13.71 14.39 -28.12
CA ASP A 8 12.74 14.35 -27.02
C ASP A 8 11.78 13.17 -27.21
N ARG A 9 11.34 12.90 -28.45
CA ARG A 9 10.49 11.77 -28.79
C ARG A 9 11.21 10.43 -28.59
N TYR A 10 12.48 10.36 -28.93
CA TYR A 10 13.31 9.16 -28.73
C TYR A 10 13.42 8.82 -27.26
N ILE A 11 13.84 9.77 -26.40
CA ILE A 11 13.98 9.57 -24.95
C ILE A 11 12.63 9.23 -24.31
N PHE A 12 11.56 9.95 -24.71
CA PHE A 12 10.21 9.66 -24.23
C PHE A 12 9.79 8.20 -24.52
N ARG A 13 9.92 7.76 -25.77
CA ARG A 13 9.57 6.40 -26.18
C ARG A 13 10.39 5.36 -25.42
N GLU A 14 11.67 5.60 -25.28
CA GLU A 14 12.57 4.71 -24.55
C GLU A 14 12.16 4.55 -23.10
N VAL A 15 11.96 5.67 -22.39
CA VAL A 15 11.53 5.67 -20.99
C VAL A 15 10.19 4.97 -20.82
N VAL A 16 9.21 5.24 -21.68
CA VAL A 16 7.88 4.60 -21.61
C VAL A 16 7.98 3.10 -21.85
N THR A 17 8.76 2.67 -22.86
CA THR A 17 8.93 1.23 -23.13
C THR A 17 9.57 0.49 -21.96
N VAL A 18 10.65 1.05 -21.41
CA VAL A 18 11.32 0.46 -20.24
C VAL A 18 10.40 0.50 -19.01
N TRP A 19 9.63 1.58 -18.83
CA TRP A 19 8.69 1.70 -17.71
C TRP A 19 7.58 0.65 -17.77
N LEU A 20 6.99 0.43 -18.93
CA LEU A 20 5.97 -0.61 -19.10
C LEU A 20 6.56 -2.01 -18.82
N MET A 21 7.77 -2.27 -19.30
CA MET A 21 8.46 -3.54 -19.06
C MET A 21 8.76 -3.75 -17.57
N VAL A 22 9.35 -2.76 -16.90
CA VAL A 22 9.67 -2.82 -15.47
C VAL A 22 8.41 -2.97 -14.64
N THR A 23 7.36 -2.19 -14.95
CA THR A 23 6.07 -2.26 -14.26
C THR A 23 5.45 -3.65 -14.41
N PHE A 24 5.47 -4.21 -15.62
CA PHE A 24 4.96 -5.56 -15.87
C PHE A 24 5.70 -6.62 -15.05
N VAL A 25 7.02 -6.59 -15.04
CA VAL A 25 7.85 -7.54 -14.26
C VAL A 25 7.57 -7.41 -12.76
N LEU A 26 7.53 -6.19 -12.24
CA LEU A 26 7.28 -5.95 -10.82
C LEU A 26 5.85 -6.35 -10.42
N LEU A 27 4.86 -6.06 -11.27
CA LEU A 27 3.48 -6.51 -11.07
C LEU A 27 3.39 -8.03 -11.06
N PHE A 28 4.08 -8.70 -11.98
CA PHE A 28 4.08 -10.18 -12.02
C PHE A 28 4.57 -10.77 -10.69
N PHE A 29 5.67 -10.26 -10.12
CA PHE A 29 6.17 -10.71 -8.83
C PHE A 29 5.20 -10.41 -7.69
N LEU A 30 4.60 -9.22 -7.67
CA LEU A 30 3.62 -8.84 -6.65
C LEU A 30 2.36 -9.71 -6.74
N PHE A 31 1.82 -9.88 -7.94
CA PHE A 31 0.66 -10.75 -8.16
C PHE A 31 0.93 -12.18 -7.71
N SER A 32 2.09 -12.74 -8.06
CA SER A 32 2.48 -14.08 -7.62
C SER A 32 2.45 -14.22 -6.09
N ASN A 33 2.96 -13.23 -5.37
CA ASN A 33 2.95 -13.21 -3.90
C ASN A 33 1.53 -13.04 -3.33
N VAL A 34 0.72 -12.15 -3.91
CA VAL A 34 -0.68 -11.92 -3.47
C VAL A 34 -1.52 -13.19 -3.71
N VAL A 35 -1.41 -13.77 -4.90
CA VAL A 35 -2.11 -15.04 -5.23
C VAL A 35 -1.71 -16.15 -4.25
N ALA A 36 -0.42 -16.30 -3.95
CA ALA A 36 0.05 -17.30 -2.99
C ALA A 36 -0.57 -17.11 -1.59
N ARG A 37 -0.64 -15.85 -1.11
CA ARG A 37 -1.28 -15.52 0.17
C ARG A 37 -2.78 -15.78 0.16
N LEU A 38 -3.49 -15.33 -0.88
CA LEU A 38 -4.93 -15.55 -1.00
C LEU A 38 -5.27 -17.05 -1.10
N LEU A 39 -4.45 -17.84 -1.81
CA LEU A 39 -4.64 -19.29 -1.86
C LEU A 39 -4.38 -19.95 -0.50
N ALA A 40 -3.39 -19.49 0.26
CA ALA A 40 -3.14 -19.96 1.60
C ALA A 40 -4.33 -19.65 2.56
N SER A 41 -4.86 -18.43 2.51
CA SER A 41 -6.06 -18.01 3.26
C SER A 41 -7.31 -18.78 2.82
N ALA A 42 -7.46 -19.03 1.52
CA ALA A 42 -8.55 -19.87 1.01
C ALA A 42 -8.45 -21.33 1.46
N ALA A 43 -7.23 -21.87 1.58
CA ALA A 43 -6.99 -23.21 2.10
C ALA A 43 -7.26 -23.28 3.62
N ALA A 44 -7.04 -22.18 4.34
CA ALA A 44 -7.43 -22.03 5.75
C ALA A 44 -8.93 -21.79 5.96
N ASN A 45 -9.68 -21.67 4.85
CA ASN A 45 -11.12 -21.36 4.83
C ASN A 45 -11.48 -19.96 5.38
N ASP A 46 -10.59 -18.99 5.26
CA ASP A 46 -10.83 -17.62 5.73
C ASP A 46 -11.71 -16.80 4.77
N PHE A 47 -11.79 -17.19 3.48
CA PHE A 47 -12.57 -16.50 2.44
C PHE A 47 -13.34 -17.48 1.54
N ALA A 48 -14.48 -17.03 1.03
CA ALA A 48 -15.20 -17.75 -0.01
C ALA A 48 -14.37 -17.78 -1.30
N ARG A 49 -14.30 -18.94 -1.96
CA ARG A 49 -13.51 -19.10 -3.21
C ARG A 49 -13.96 -18.16 -4.32
N GLU A 50 -15.23 -17.77 -4.31
CA GLU A 50 -15.83 -16.88 -5.31
C GLU A 50 -15.34 -15.44 -5.17
N SER A 51 -15.02 -14.99 -3.94
CA SER A 51 -14.57 -13.64 -3.64
C SER A 51 -13.09 -13.39 -3.99
N LEU A 52 -12.29 -14.45 -4.13
CA LEU A 52 -10.83 -14.33 -4.31
C LEU A 52 -10.42 -13.48 -5.50
N GLY A 53 -11.11 -13.63 -6.64
CA GLY A 53 -10.79 -12.86 -7.84
C GLY A 53 -11.04 -11.36 -7.67
N VAL A 54 -12.13 -11.00 -6.99
CA VAL A 54 -12.48 -9.61 -6.71
C VAL A 54 -11.51 -9.01 -5.69
N LEU A 55 -11.21 -9.73 -4.61
CA LEU A 55 -10.22 -9.34 -3.60
C LEU A 55 -8.84 -9.11 -4.22
N LEU A 56 -8.42 -9.98 -5.15
CA LEU A 56 -7.17 -9.82 -5.90
C LEU A 56 -7.17 -8.52 -6.69
N GLY A 57 -8.25 -8.23 -7.41
CA GLY A 57 -8.41 -6.99 -8.19
C GLY A 57 -8.34 -5.73 -7.31
N LEU A 58 -9.11 -5.70 -6.23
CA LEU A 58 -9.16 -4.57 -5.30
C LEU A 58 -7.82 -4.33 -4.59
N THR A 59 -7.16 -5.40 -4.14
CA THR A 59 -5.83 -5.32 -3.49
C THR A 59 -4.76 -4.82 -4.46
N SER A 60 -4.90 -5.12 -5.76
CA SER A 60 -3.97 -4.68 -6.80
C SER A 60 -3.91 -3.16 -6.97
N VAL A 61 -5.01 -2.45 -6.74
CA VAL A 61 -5.07 -0.98 -6.82
C VAL A 61 -4.08 -0.35 -5.84
N ARG A 62 -4.08 -0.79 -4.60
CA ARG A 62 -3.16 -0.31 -3.55
C ARG A 62 -1.69 -0.55 -3.90
N PHE A 63 -1.39 -1.75 -4.44
CA PHE A 63 -0.03 -2.06 -4.88
C PHE A 63 0.42 -1.18 -6.05
N LEU A 64 -0.47 -0.85 -6.98
CA LEU A 64 -0.17 0.06 -8.08
C LEU A 64 0.23 1.43 -7.57
N THR A 65 -0.49 1.99 -6.61
CA THR A 65 -0.22 3.31 -6.03
C THR A 65 1.21 3.39 -5.46
N THR A 66 1.67 2.34 -4.78
CA THR A 66 3.03 2.28 -4.20
C THR A 66 4.10 1.92 -5.23
N LEU A 67 3.76 1.09 -6.22
CA LEU A 67 4.71 0.55 -7.20
C LEU A 67 5.08 1.54 -8.29
N ILE A 68 4.12 2.35 -8.76
CA ILE A 68 4.29 3.26 -9.90
C ILE A 68 5.47 4.22 -9.72
N PRO A 69 5.64 4.91 -8.57
CA PRO A 69 6.79 5.80 -8.35
C PRO A 69 8.12 5.07 -8.46
N PHE A 70 8.23 3.88 -7.86
CA PHE A 70 9.43 3.05 -7.92
C PHE A 70 9.73 2.57 -9.33
N ALA A 71 8.73 2.01 -9.99
CA ALA A 71 8.86 1.47 -11.35
C ALA A 71 9.29 2.56 -12.34
N LEU A 72 8.72 3.76 -12.23
CA LEU A 72 9.09 4.88 -13.11
C LEU A 72 10.51 5.38 -12.84
N PHE A 73 10.87 5.55 -11.57
CA PHE A 73 12.23 5.94 -11.18
C PHE A 73 13.27 4.94 -11.69
N LEU A 74 13.03 3.64 -11.46
CA LEU A 74 13.89 2.56 -11.92
C LEU A 74 13.99 2.51 -13.45
N ALA A 75 12.88 2.66 -14.14
CA ALA A 75 12.83 2.67 -15.60
C ALA A 75 13.60 3.84 -16.20
N MET A 76 13.45 5.05 -15.65
CA MET A 76 14.23 6.21 -16.06
C MET A 76 15.73 6.01 -15.84
N MET A 77 16.11 5.41 -14.69
CA MET A 77 17.51 5.08 -14.40
C MET A 77 18.07 4.06 -15.37
N LEU A 78 17.31 3.02 -15.73
CA LEU A 78 17.69 2.00 -16.69
C LEU A 78 17.82 2.57 -18.11
N ALA A 79 16.82 3.35 -18.56
CA ALA A 79 16.82 3.96 -19.89
C ALA A 79 17.99 4.93 -20.07
N LEU A 80 18.18 5.87 -19.15
CA LEU A 80 19.31 6.80 -19.23
C LEU A 80 20.65 6.09 -19.02
N GLY A 81 20.71 5.10 -18.11
CA GLY A 81 21.92 4.27 -17.89
C GLY A 81 22.37 3.57 -19.16
N ARG A 82 21.44 2.98 -19.92
CA ARG A 82 21.70 2.37 -21.22
C ARG A 82 22.24 3.41 -22.22
N MET A 83 21.59 4.56 -22.35
CA MET A 83 22.01 5.62 -23.26
C MET A 83 23.43 6.16 -22.94
N TYR A 84 23.82 6.16 -21.66
CA TYR A 84 25.20 6.50 -21.29
C TYR A 84 26.21 5.42 -21.70
N GLN A 85 25.84 4.14 -21.57
CA GLN A 85 26.73 3.02 -21.96
C GLN A 85 26.92 2.91 -23.45
N ASP A 86 25.85 3.07 -24.21
CA ASP A 86 25.87 3.02 -25.67
C ASP A 86 26.49 4.30 -26.29
N SER A 87 27.08 5.17 -25.42
CA SER A 87 27.69 6.44 -25.82
C SER A 87 26.76 7.44 -26.52
N GLU A 88 25.45 7.22 -26.46
CA GLU A 88 24.44 8.11 -27.03
C GLU A 88 24.44 9.49 -26.31
N MET A 89 24.58 9.48 -24.98
CA MET A 89 24.61 10.72 -24.19
C MET A 89 25.82 11.63 -24.48
N PRO A 90 27.06 11.11 -24.61
CA PRO A 90 28.19 11.90 -25.12
C PRO A 90 27.91 12.48 -26.51
N ALA A 91 27.29 11.73 -27.42
CA ALA A 91 26.93 12.21 -28.76
C ALA A 91 25.91 13.36 -28.68
N PHE A 92 24.86 13.26 -27.85
CA PHE A 92 23.90 14.35 -27.63
C PHE A 92 24.59 15.60 -27.06
N GLN A 93 25.54 15.43 -26.12
CA GLN A 93 26.29 16.58 -25.58
C GLN A 93 27.17 17.24 -26.63
N ALA A 94 27.80 16.48 -27.52
CA ALA A 94 28.57 17.01 -28.64
C ALA A 94 27.68 17.80 -29.60
N CYS A 95 26.40 17.43 -29.77
CA CYS A 95 25.39 18.20 -30.54
C CYS A 95 24.78 19.38 -29.76
N GLY A 96 25.34 19.76 -28.59
CA GLY A 96 24.85 20.89 -27.79
C GLY A 96 23.63 20.58 -26.90
N ILE A 97 23.24 19.31 -26.76
CA ILE A 97 22.12 18.90 -25.88
C ILE A 97 22.67 18.67 -24.47
N GLY A 98 22.60 19.71 -23.65
CA GLY A 98 23.06 19.63 -22.25
C GLY A 98 22.10 18.87 -21.33
N PRO A 99 22.57 18.47 -20.11
CA PRO A 99 21.81 17.64 -19.18
C PRO A 99 20.49 18.29 -18.71
N LYS A 100 20.38 19.62 -18.67
CA LYS A 100 19.10 20.29 -18.36
C LYS A 100 18.00 19.97 -19.35
N ARG A 101 18.34 19.69 -20.60
CA ARG A 101 17.36 19.43 -21.63
C ARG A 101 16.73 18.03 -21.49
N LEU A 102 17.40 17.10 -20.82
CA LEU A 102 16.87 15.76 -20.54
C LEU A 102 15.62 15.81 -19.66
N TYR A 103 15.50 16.82 -18.80
CA TYR A 103 14.31 16.93 -17.94
C TYR A 103 13.01 17.09 -18.74
N ARG A 104 13.07 17.71 -19.92
CA ARG A 104 11.86 17.92 -20.75
C ARG A 104 11.18 16.60 -21.11
N PRO A 105 11.82 15.62 -21.79
CA PRO A 105 11.19 14.35 -22.10
C PRO A 105 10.88 13.51 -20.85
N LEU A 106 11.66 13.60 -19.77
CA LEU A 106 11.37 12.90 -18.51
C LEU A 106 10.10 13.43 -17.85
N PHE A 107 9.94 14.77 -17.74
CA PHE A 107 8.71 15.34 -17.20
C PHE A 107 7.49 15.14 -18.10
N MET A 108 7.68 14.96 -19.41
CA MET A 108 6.58 14.58 -20.31
C MET A 108 6.01 13.20 -19.99
N VAL A 109 6.80 12.29 -19.39
CA VAL A 109 6.33 11.02 -18.86
C VAL A 109 5.87 11.19 -17.41
N ALA A 110 6.65 11.88 -16.59
CA ALA A 110 6.39 12.00 -15.16
C ALA A 110 5.09 12.75 -14.83
N LEU A 111 4.74 13.80 -15.56
CA LEU A 111 3.54 14.60 -15.30
C LEU A 111 2.23 13.80 -15.54
N PRO A 112 2.04 13.14 -16.70
CA PRO A 112 0.87 12.27 -16.87
C PRO A 112 0.80 11.14 -15.86
N VAL A 113 1.94 10.53 -15.52
CA VAL A 113 1.99 9.46 -14.51
C VAL A 113 1.67 10.01 -13.11
N ALA A 114 2.17 11.18 -12.74
CA ALA A 114 1.81 11.84 -11.49
C ALA A 114 0.31 12.20 -11.44
N ALA A 115 -0.27 12.68 -12.55
CA ALA A 115 -1.70 12.96 -12.64
C ALA A 115 -2.53 11.67 -12.49
N LEU A 116 -2.13 10.58 -13.16
CA LEU A 116 -2.75 9.27 -13.00
C LEU A 116 -2.66 8.80 -11.54
N LEU A 117 -1.49 8.94 -10.93
CA LEU A 117 -1.27 8.53 -9.55
C LEU A 117 -2.06 9.40 -8.55
N THR A 118 -2.26 10.69 -8.86
CA THR A 118 -3.13 11.56 -8.07
C THR A 118 -4.56 11.00 -8.05
N TRP A 119 -5.09 10.66 -9.22
CA TRP A 119 -6.42 10.05 -9.31
C TRP A 119 -6.49 8.70 -8.62
N LEU A 120 -5.47 7.82 -8.80
CA LEU A 120 -5.43 6.54 -8.11
C LEU A 120 -5.43 6.70 -6.59
N SER A 121 -4.57 7.59 -6.06
CA SER A 121 -4.36 7.73 -4.61
C SER A 121 -5.51 8.45 -3.91
N LEU A 122 -6.15 9.42 -4.58
CA LEU A 122 -7.21 10.23 -3.97
C LEU A 122 -8.60 9.62 -4.09
N ASP A 123 -8.88 8.91 -5.20
CA ASP A 123 -10.23 8.40 -5.49
C ASP A 123 -10.29 6.88 -5.53
N LEU A 124 -9.42 6.24 -6.34
CA LEU A 124 -9.55 4.81 -6.60
C LEU A 124 -9.08 3.94 -5.43
N ASP A 125 -8.01 4.31 -4.74
CA ASP A 125 -7.46 3.55 -3.60
C ASP A 125 -8.43 3.49 -2.41
N PRO A 126 -9.00 4.61 -1.90
CA PRO A 126 -9.99 4.57 -0.83
C PRO A 126 -11.29 3.87 -1.24
N TRP A 127 -11.72 4.01 -2.51
CA TRP A 127 -12.88 3.26 -3.02
C TRP A 127 -12.61 1.76 -3.02
N ALA A 128 -11.44 1.32 -3.51
CA ALA A 128 -11.07 -0.09 -3.55
C ALA A 128 -10.90 -0.67 -2.14
N ALA A 129 -10.32 0.08 -1.21
CA ALA A 129 -10.19 -0.30 0.19
C ALA A 129 -11.58 -0.51 0.83
N ASN A 130 -12.53 0.40 0.61
CA ASN A 130 -13.88 0.29 1.13
C ASN A 130 -14.63 -0.93 0.55
N GLN A 131 -14.51 -1.20 -0.76
CA GLN A 131 -15.12 -2.40 -1.36
C GLN A 131 -14.51 -3.69 -0.84
N ARG A 132 -13.17 -3.72 -0.67
CA ARG A 132 -12.47 -4.86 -0.07
C ARG A 132 -12.98 -5.13 1.34
N PHE A 133 -13.06 -4.10 2.17
CA PHE A 133 -13.52 -4.20 3.56
C PHE A 133 -14.96 -4.73 3.65
N LYS A 134 -15.87 -4.23 2.80
CA LYS A 134 -17.26 -4.73 2.74
C LYS A 134 -17.33 -6.20 2.36
N LEU A 135 -16.50 -6.61 1.38
CA LEU A 135 -16.45 -7.99 0.91
C LEU A 135 -15.86 -8.92 1.97
N GLU A 136 -14.76 -8.52 2.61
CA GLU A 136 -14.13 -9.29 3.70
C GLU A 136 -15.09 -9.47 4.87
N ARG A 137 -15.83 -8.43 5.25
CA ARG A 137 -16.89 -8.52 6.29
C ARG A 137 -18.02 -9.47 5.89
N ALA A 138 -18.49 -9.37 4.65
CA ALA A 138 -19.55 -10.26 4.16
C ALA A 138 -19.10 -11.73 4.15
N ASP A 139 -17.86 -11.97 3.68
CA ASP A 139 -17.27 -13.31 3.67
C ASP A 139 -17.06 -13.86 5.10
N GLN A 140 -16.53 -13.05 6.01
CA GLN A 140 -16.34 -13.44 7.41
C GLN A 140 -17.69 -13.76 8.08
N ALA A 141 -18.70 -12.94 7.84
CA ALA A 141 -20.04 -13.20 8.34
C ALA A 141 -20.62 -14.51 7.76
N ALA A 142 -20.53 -14.71 6.44
CA ALA A 142 -21.00 -15.94 5.80
C ALA A 142 -20.25 -17.19 6.27
N LEU A 143 -18.94 -17.07 6.53
CA LEU A 143 -18.10 -18.17 6.97
C LEU A 143 -18.27 -18.49 8.47
N ALA A 144 -18.55 -17.48 9.28
CA ALA A 144 -18.87 -17.71 10.71
C ALA A 144 -20.05 -18.68 10.87
N PHE A 145 -20.97 -18.66 9.92
CA PHE A 145 -22.20 -19.47 9.96
C PHE A 145 -22.20 -20.67 9.01
N GLY A 146 -21.66 -20.53 7.79
CA GLY A 146 -21.74 -21.57 6.77
C GLY A 146 -20.83 -22.78 7.01
N LYS A 147 -19.94 -22.71 7.99
CA LYS A 147 -18.93 -23.74 8.28
C LYS A 147 -18.92 -24.22 9.72
N LEU A 148 -20.05 -24.18 10.40
CA LEU A 148 -20.21 -24.92 11.64
C LEU A 148 -20.24 -26.40 11.31
N GLU A 149 -19.06 -27.02 11.18
CA GLU A 149 -18.93 -28.47 11.07
C GLU A 149 -19.30 -29.08 12.40
N ALA A 150 -20.23 -30.01 12.34
CA ALA A 150 -20.66 -30.77 13.51
C ALA A 150 -19.46 -31.46 14.20
N GLY A 151 -19.40 -31.38 15.51
CA GLY A 151 -18.41 -32.09 16.34
C GLY A 151 -17.06 -31.38 16.46
N GLN A 152 -16.90 -30.12 16.02
CA GLN A 152 -15.65 -29.38 16.17
C GLN A 152 -15.81 -28.13 17.01
N PHE A 153 -14.82 -27.85 17.87
CA PHE A 153 -14.70 -26.57 18.55
C PHE A 153 -14.13 -25.53 17.60
N ARG A 154 -14.79 -24.39 17.52
CA ARG A 154 -14.31 -23.25 16.74
C ARG A 154 -14.25 -22.01 17.60
N THR A 155 -13.20 -21.23 17.36
CA THR A 155 -13.05 -19.91 17.95
C THR A 155 -13.61 -18.88 16.98
N LEU A 156 -14.54 -18.04 17.44
CA LEU A 156 -15.17 -16.97 16.68
C LEU A 156 -14.67 -15.61 17.16
N GLY A 157 -14.59 -14.65 16.28
CA GLY A 157 -14.16 -13.29 16.60
C GLY A 157 -12.68 -13.17 16.96
N SER A 158 -12.35 -12.28 17.88
CA SER A 158 -10.99 -11.97 18.35
C SER A 158 -10.38 -13.08 19.25
N GLY A 159 -10.91 -14.30 19.24
CA GLY A 159 -10.42 -15.39 20.08
C GLY A 159 -11.19 -15.57 21.40
N ASN A 160 -12.09 -14.66 21.73
CA ASN A 160 -12.79 -14.64 23.03
C ASN A 160 -14.07 -15.50 23.05
N THR A 161 -14.54 -16.00 21.90
CA THR A 161 -15.75 -16.84 21.82
C THR A 161 -15.40 -18.20 21.23
N VAL A 162 -15.66 -19.27 21.99
CA VAL A 162 -15.55 -20.66 21.54
C VAL A 162 -16.93 -21.21 21.31
N PHE A 163 -17.16 -21.77 20.16
CA PHE A 163 -18.41 -22.33 19.70
C PHE A 163 -18.25 -23.83 19.41
N TYR A 164 -19.27 -24.62 19.77
CA TYR A 164 -19.35 -26.03 19.41
C TYR A 164 -20.80 -26.40 19.15
N ALA A 165 -21.05 -27.19 18.11
CA ALA A 165 -22.33 -27.84 17.85
C ALA A 165 -22.09 -29.36 17.63
N GLU A 166 -22.88 -30.20 18.27
CA GLU A 166 -22.73 -31.64 18.09
C GLU A 166 -23.21 -32.10 16.70
N ARG A 167 -24.29 -31.51 16.19
CA ARG A 167 -24.89 -31.84 14.90
C ARG A 167 -25.48 -30.60 14.24
N VAL A 168 -25.37 -30.57 12.93
CA VAL A 168 -25.98 -29.57 12.08
C VAL A 168 -26.88 -30.29 11.07
N ASP A 169 -28.17 -29.97 11.03
CA ASP A 169 -29.13 -30.54 10.10
C ASP A 169 -29.04 -29.91 8.72
N GLN A 170 -29.64 -30.53 7.70
CA GLN A 170 -29.67 -30.00 6.33
C GLN A 170 -30.38 -28.64 6.20
N ASP A 171 -31.28 -28.34 7.14
CA ASP A 171 -32.00 -27.08 7.23
C ASP A 171 -31.24 -25.99 8.00
N GLY A 172 -29.97 -26.25 8.38
CA GLY A 172 -29.13 -25.31 9.12
C GLY A 172 -29.46 -25.22 10.63
N GLN A 173 -30.31 -26.09 11.17
CA GLN A 173 -30.53 -26.17 12.62
C GLN A 173 -29.34 -26.81 13.32
N LEU A 174 -28.94 -26.20 14.41
CA LEU A 174 -27.85 -26.63 15.26
C LEU A 174 -28.39 -27.35 16.46
N HIS A 175 -27.77 -28.48 16.86
CA HIS A 175 -28.15 -29.30 18.02
C HIS A 175 -27.01 -29.42 19.01
N ASN A 176 -27.39 -29.42 20.30
CA ASN A 176 -26.46 -29.53 21.43
C ASN A 176 -25.29 -28.56 21.36
N LEU A 177 -25.66 -27.29 21.53
CA LEU A 177 -24.75 -26.15 21.39
C LEU A 177 -24.03 -25.87 22.70
N PHE A 178 -22.74 -25.58 22.59
CA PHE A 178 -21.93 -25.05 23.67
C PHE A 178 -21.22 -23.77 23.16
N ILE A 179 -21.42 -22.68 23.88
CA ILE A 179 -20.81 -21.40 23.59
C ILE A 179 -20.13 -20.90 24.84
N ARG A 180 -18.84 -20.61 24.75
CA ARG A 180 -18.08 -19.93 25.80
C ARG A 180 -17.64 -18.58 25.29
N ARG A 181 -17.93 -17.51 26.04
CA ARG A 181 -17.48 -16.17 25.75
C ARG A 181 -16.77 -15.57 26.97
N GLU A 182 -15.73 -14.80 26.73
CA GLU A 182 -15.01 -14.06 27.74
C GLU A 182 -15.22 -12.56 27.50
N ILE A 183 -15.82 -11.88 28.49
CA ILE A 183 -16.16 -10.44 28.42
C ILE A 183 -15.68 -9.82 29.75
N ASP A 184 -14.76 -8.84 29.71
CA ASP A 184 -14.30 -8.07 30.89
C ASP A 184 -13.92 -8.97 32.09
N ASP A 185 -13.05 -9.95 31.91
CA ASP A 185 -12.62 -10.95 32.91
C ASP A 185 -13.75 -11.89 33.44
N ARG A 186 -14.95 -11.78 32.87
CA ARG A 186 -16.05 -12.71 33.18
C ARG A 186 -16.19 -13.77 32.10
N GLN A 187 -16.45 -14.97 32.54
CA GLN A 187 -16.73 -16.09 31.66
C GLN A 187 -18.25 -16.32 31.57
N GLU A 188 -18.75 -16.31 30.37
CA GLU A 188 -20.12 -16.66 30.02
C GLU A 188 -20.09 -18.00 29.30
N ILE A 189 -20.88 -18.98 29.81
CA ILE A 189 -21.07 -20.28 29.16
C ILE A 189 -22.55 -20.46 28.91
N VAL A 190 -22.90 -20.72 27.65
CA VAL A 190 -24.27 -21.01 27.24
C VAL A 190 -24.33 -22.40 26.65
N VAL A 191 -25.28 -23.22 27.16
CA VAL A 191 -25.59 -24.53 26.62
C VAL A 191 -27.04 -24.54 26.19
N ALA A 192 -27.35 -25.00 24.99
CA ALA A 192 -28.70 -25.04 24.45
C ALA A 192 -28.94 -26.33 23.67
N GLU A 193 -30.17 -26.85 23.71
CA GLU A 193 -30.53 -28.05 22.96
C GLU A 193 -30.60 -27.79 21.46
N ARG A 194 -31.09 -26.61 21.08
CA ARG A 194 -31.25 -26.21 19.67
C ARG A 194 -30.87 -24.77 19.44
N GLY A 195 -30.41 -24.48 18.24
CA GLY A 195 -30.17 -23.12 17.78
C GLY A 195 -30.50 -22.93 16.32
N VAL A 196 -31.00 -21.75 15.99
CA VAL A 196 -31.32 -21.35 14.63
C VAL A 196 -30.66 -20.01 14.37
N GLN A 197 -30.05 -19.90 13.23
CA GLN A 197 -29.50 -18.64 12.75
C GLN A 197 -30.61 -17.79 12.19
N GLN A 198 -30.67 -16.54 12.61
CA GLN A 198 -31.58 -15.54 12.07
C GLN A 198 -30.79 -14.31 11.60
N VAL A 199 -31.11 -13.84 10.39
CA VAL A 199 -30.59 -12.59 9.83
C VAL A 199 -31.72 -11.56 9.90
N ASP A 200 -31.48 -10.44 10.57
CA ASP A 200 -32.43 -9.33 10.66
C ASP A 200 -32.53 -8.57 9.31
N GLU A 201 -33.59 -7.82 9.12
CA GLU A 201 -33.80 -6.98 7.92
C GLU A 201 -32.66 -5.98 7.66
N HIS A 202 -31.88 -5.65 8.67
CA HIS A 202 -30.69 -4.78 8.58
C HIS A 202 -29.39 -5.55 8.33
N GLY A 203 -29.45 -6.88 8.14
CA GLY A 203 -28.28 -7.74 7.92
C GLY A 203 -27.52 -8.11 9.19
N ALA A 204 -28.01 -7.73 10.38
CA ALA A 204 -27.46 -8.16 11.65
C ALA A 204 -27.77 -9.64 11.86
N GLN A 205 -26.74 -10.40 12.22
CA GLN A 205 -26.85 -11.83 12.40
C GLN A 205 -26.96 -12.17 13.89
N SER A 206 -27.95 -12.97 14.24
CA SER A 206 -28.14 -13.44 15.62
C SER A 206 -28.37 -14.95 15.63
N LEU A 207 -27.87 -15.60 16.67
CA LEU A 207 -28.13 -17.00 16.95
C LEU A 207 -29.22 -17.08 18.00
N ILE A 208 -30.39 -17.59 17.62
CA ILE A 208 -31.49 -17.84 18.54
C ILE A 208 -31.34 -19.25 19.08
N LEU A 209 -31.16 -19.33 20.39
CA LEU A 209 -30.99 -20.56 21.14
C LEU A 209 -32.30 -20.92 21.81
N PHE A 210 -32.63 -22.19 21.80
CA PHE A 210 -33.84 -22.74 22.45
C PHE A 210 -33.46 -23.78 23.52
N ASP A 211 -34.24 -23.71 24.59
CA ASP A 211 -34.17 -24.68 25.70
C ASP A 211 -32.75 -24.80 26.26
N GLY A 212 -32.27 -23.74 26.92
CA GLY A 212 -30.88 -23.69 27.35
C GLY A 212 -30.66 -23.11 28.75
N ARG A 213 -29.36 -23.10 29.11
CA ARG A 213 -28.84 -22.56 30.36
C ARG A 213 -27.64 -21.63 30.06
N ARG A 214 -27.63 -20.52 30.78
CA ARG A 214 -26.53 -19.58 30.76
C ARG A 214 -25.89 -19.52 32.14
N TYR A 215 -24.57 -19.64 32.16
CA TYR A 215 -23.74 -19.55 33.37
C TYR A 215 -22.83 -18.34 33.21
N GLU A 216 -22.84 -17.42 34.17
CA GLU A 216 -22.03 -16.21 34.14
C GLU A 216 -21.27 -16.08 35.47
N GLY A 217 -19.94 -15.88 35.41
CA GLY A 217 -19.13 -15.75 36.61
C GLY A 217 -17.68 -15.44 36.32
N VAL A 218 -16.92 -15.18 37.37
CA VAL A 218 -15.46 -15.01 37.30
C VAL A 218 -14.77 -16.33 37.50
N PRO A 219 -13.85 -16.77 36.65
CA PRO A 219 -13.14 -18.04 36.83
C PRO A 219 -12.38 -18.06 38.16
N GLY A 220 -12.63 -19.11 38.96
CA GLY A 220 -12.02 -19.27 40.29
C GLY A 220 -12.85 -18.74 41.46
N GLU A 221 -13.94 -18.03 41.23
CA GLU A 221 -14.89 -17.63 42.26
C GLU A 221 -16.06 -18.64 42.37
N ALA A 222 -16.64 -18.76 43.57
CA ALA A 222 -17.77 -19.69 43.79
C ALA A 222 -19.12 -19.09 43.40
N ALA A 223 -19.16 -17.79 43.03
CA ALA A 223 -20.38 -17.07 42.72
C ALA A 223 -20.68 -17.09 41.22
N TYR A 224 -21.41 -18.11 40.76
CA TYR A 224 -21.95 -18.16 39.40
C TYR A 224 -23.43 -17.84 39.40
N ARG A 225 -23.81 -16.97 38.43
CA ARG A 225 -25.21 -16.72 38.14
C ARG A 225 -25.69 -17.70 37.07
N THR A 226 -26.74 -18.44 37.35
CA THR A 226 -27.35 -19.38 36.40
C THR A 226 -28.69 -18.85 35.96
N MET A 227 -28.95 -18.89 34.68
CA MET A 227 -30.21 -18.49 34.05
C MET A 227 -30.69 -19.64 33.16
N GLU A 228 -31.93 -20.09 33.32
CA GLU A 228 -32.58 -20.97 32.36
C GLU A 228 -33.48 -20.14 31.43
N PHE A 229 -33.48 -20.46 30.13
CA PHE A 229 -34.25 -19.77 29.14
C PHE A 229 -34.91 -20.73 28.16
N SER A 230 -36.09 -20.42 27.72
CA SER A 230 -36.80 -21.14 26.65
C SER A 230 -36.34 -20.62 25.26
N GLU A 231 -36.00 -19.35 25.18
CA GLU A 231 -35.48 -18.71 23.99
C GLU A 231 -34.48 -17.61 24.40
N HIS A 232 -33.31 -17.55 23.72
CA HIS A 232 -32.28 -16.58 24.00
C HIS A 232 -31.55 -16.21 22.70
N GLY A 233 -31.57 -14.93 22.32
CA GLY A 233 -30.85 -14.40 21.18
C GLY A 233 -29.45 -13.96 21.59
N ILE A 234 -28.42 -14.51 20.97
CA ILE A 234 -27.04 -14.03 21.09
C ILE A 234 -26.71 -13.28 19.80
N PRO A 235 -26.47 -11.97 19.86
CA PRO A 235 -25.94 -11.26 18.71
C PRO A 235 -24.55 -11.82 18.40
N ILE A 236 -24.33 -12.18 17.18
CA ILE A 236 -23.00 -12.58 16.70
C ILE A 236 -22.47 -11.35 15.98
N ASP A 237 -21.76 -10.55 16.72
CA ASP A 237 -20.99 -9.48 16.14
C ASP A 237 -19.84 -10.13 15.33
N PRO A 238 -19.72 -9.82 14.03
CA PRO A 238 -18.49 -10.16 13.32
C PRO A 238 -17.34 -9.59 14.15
N PRO A 239 -16.17 -10.25 14.13
CA PRO A 239 -15.01 -9.72 14.85
C PRO A 239 -14.88 -8.24 14.51
N GLU A 240 -14.89 -7.38 15.52
CA GLU A 240 -14.56 -5.98 15.30
C GLU A 240 -13.16 -5.99 14.68
N PRO A 241 -13.02 -5.59 13.43
CA PRO A 241 -11.70 -5.39 12.88
C PRO A 241 -11.01 -4.35 13.77
N ASP A 242 -9.69 -4.43 13.90
CA ASP A 242 -8.89 -3.37 14.52
C ASP A 242 -9.15 -2.05 13.77
N LEU A 243 -10.22 -1.36 14.20
CA LEU A 243 -10.85 -0.25 13.48
C LEU A 243 -9.98 1.01 13.44
N GLU A 244 -8.99 1.13 14.36
CA GLU A 244 -8.29 2.39 14.52
C GLU A 244 -7.34 2.75 13.37
N SER A 245 -6.74 1.77 12.68
CA SER A 245 -5.85 2.06 11.56
C SER A 245 -6.50 1.88 10.18
N ASP A 246 -7.47 0.96 10.05
CA ASP A 246 -8.10 0.66 8.76
C ASP A 246 -9.18 1.69 8.37
N ASP A 247 -9.85 2.32 9.33
CA ASP A 247 -10.91 3.31 9.06
C ASP A 247 -10.41 4.53 8.27
N LEU A 248 -9.18 4.99 8.51
CA LEU A 248 -8.62 6.14 7.81
C LEU A 248 -8.39 5.88 6.32
N GLU A 249 -7.98 4.65 5.97
CA GLU A 249 -7.78 4.25 4.59
C GLU A 249 -9.12 4.14 3.82
N LEU A 250 -10.21 3.82 4.53
CA LEU A 250 -11.55 3.68 3.96
C LEU A 250 -12.21 5.04 3.70
N MET A 251 -11.78 6.09 4.40
CA MET A 251 -12.37 7.43 4.29
C MET A 251 -12.16 8.04 2.92
N SER A 252 -13.19 8.72 2.42
CA SER A 252 -13.08 9.48 1.18
C SER A 252 -12.12 10.66 1.36
N THR A 253 -11.42 11.06 0.30
CA THR A 253 -10.52 12.22 0.35
C THR A 253 -11.25 13.52 0.69
N ALA A 254 -12.54 13.64 0.33
CA ALA A 254 -13.36 14.79 0.67
C ALA A 254 -13.58 14.92 2.19
N GLU A 255 -13.76 13.82 2.89
CA GLU A 255 -13.88 13.79 4.36
C GLU A 255 -12.57 14.16 5.04
N LEU A 256 -11.43 13.71 4.48
CA LEU A 256 -10.10 14.03 5.00
C LEU A 256 -9.74 15.52 4.87
N LEU A 257 -10.21 16.21 3.82
CA LEU A 257 -9.92 17.63 3.57
C LEU A 257 -10.50 18.56 4.65
N GLY A 258 -11.62 18.18 5.27
CA GLY A 258 -12.26 18.96 6.33
C GLY A 258 -11.82 18.60 7.74
N ALA A 259 -10.96 17.60 7.90
CA ALA A 259 -10.63 17.05 9.20
C ALA A 259 -9.65 17.92 9.99
N THR A 260 -9.87 17.99 11.30
CA THR A 260 -8.98 18.67 12.26
C THR A 260 -8.04 17.70 12.96
N ASP A 261 -8.37 16.41 12.97
CA ASP A 261 -7.64 15.37 13.67
C ASP A 261 -6.30 15.06 12.98
N ILE A 262 -5.28 14.78 13.79
CA ILE A 262 -3.90 14.58 13.32
C ILE A 262 -3.84 13.37 12.39
N GLU A 263 -4.46 12.26 12.75
CA GLU A 263 -4.45 11.01 12.01
C GLU A 263 -5.04 11.15 10.59
N ARG A 264 -6.22 11.80 10.49
CA ARG A 264 -6.88 12.08 9.19
C ARG A 264 -6.02 12.98 8.30
N ARG A 265 -5.34 13.97 8.90
CA ARG A 265 -4.42 14.85 8.17
C ARG A 265 -3.16 14.11 7.72
N THR A 266 -2.65 13.18 8.53
CA THR A 266 -1.52 12.34 8.16
C THR A 266 -1.86 11.49 6.95
N GLU A 267 -3.04 10.88 6.92
CA GLU A 267 -3.50 10.10 5.77
C GLU A 267 -3.61 10.97 4.50
N LEU A 268 -4.16 12.19 4.61
CA LEU A 268 -4.22 13.12 3.49
C LEU A 268 -2.81 13.47 2.95
N HIS A 269 -1.86 13.77 3.84
CA HIS A 269 -0.46 14.02 3.47
C HIS A 269 0.17 12.82 2.77
N TRP A 270 -0.11 11.61 3.27
CA TRP A 270 0.36 10.38 2.67
C TRP A 270 -0.14 10.22 1.23
N ARG A 271 -1.45 10.40 1.01
CA ARG A 271 -2.07 10.31 -0.33
C ARG A 271 -1.49 11.34 -1.30
N LEU A 272 -1.29 12.58 -0.87
CA LEU A 272 -0.70 13.65 -1.67
C LEU A 272 0.79 13.43 -1.94
N SER A 273 1.50 12.76 -1.05
CA SER A 273 2.93 12.47 -1.20
C SER A 273 3.22 11.50 -2.35
N GLN A 274 2.29 10.60 -2.68
CA GLN A 274 2.49 9.60 -3.72
C GLN A 274 2.76 10.23 -5.11
N PRO A 275 1.91 11.13 -5.65
CA PRO A 275 2.17 11.77 -6.93
C PRO A 275 3.38 12.72 -6.88
N VAL A 276 3.63 13.39 -5.75
CA VAL A 276 4.79 14.26 -5.58
C VAL A 276 6.09 13.46 -5.62
N SER A 277 6.11 12.23 -5.10
CA SER A 277 7.26 11.34 -5.14
C SER A 277 7.74 11.08 -6.58
N VAL A 278 6.83 10.92 -7.53
CA VAL A 278 7.14 10.75 -8.96
C VAL A 278 7.94 11.94 -9.50
N LEU A 279 7.49 13.16 -9.18
CA LEU A 279 8.13 14.38 -9.66
C LEU A 279 9.51 14.60 -9.03
N VAL A 280 9.60 14.39 -7.71
CA VAL A 280 10.83 14.56 -6.94
C VAL A 280 11.88 13.53 -7.34
N LEU A 281 11.51 12.27 -7.48
CA LEU A 281 12.41 11.23 -7.94
C LEU A 281 12.88 11.46 -9.38
N THR A 282 12.02 12.01 -10.26
CA THR A 282 12.40 12.38 -11.62
C THR A 282 13.51 13.43 -11.66
N LEU A 283 13.52 14.39 -10.71
CA LEU A 283 14.62 15.37 -10.59
C LEU A 283 15.96 14.68 -10.25
N LEU A 284 15.92 13.63 -9.47
CA LEU A 284 17.13 12.91 -9.04
C LEU A 284 17.72 12.02 -10.15
N VAL A 285 16.90 11.57 -11.11
CA VAL A 285 17.34 10.65 -12.17
C VAL A 285 18.52 11.20 -12.97
N VAL A 286 18.45 12.45 -13.43
CA VAL A 286 19.48 13.02 -14.33
C VAL A 286 20.86 13.08 -13.69
N PRO A 287 21.04 13.62 -12.47
CA PRO A 287 22.36 13.59 -11.83
C PRO A 287 22.81 12.19 -11.44
N LEU A 288 21.90 11.28 -11.13
CA LEU A 288 22.23 9.94 -10.65
C LEU A 288 22.60 8.99 -11.81
N SER A 289 21.94 9.10 -12.97
CA SER A 289 22.15 8.21 -14.13
C SER A 289 23.50 8.39 -14.82
N ARG A 290 24.21 9.50 -14.60
CA ARG A 290 25.47 9.81 -15.28
C ARG A 290 26.54 8.77 -14.90
N THR A 291 26.97 7.99 -15.88
CA THR A 291 27.96 6.88 -15.71
C THR A 291 29.12 7.07 -16.68
N ASP A 292 30.33 6.68 -16.23
CA ASP A 292 31.44 6.48 -17.14
C ASP A 292 31.23 5.17 -17.92
N PRO A 293 31.43 5.14 -19.24
CA PRO A 293 31.18 3.94 -20.07
C PRO A 293 31.96 2.70 -19.62
N ARG A 294 33.06 2.89 -18.89
CA ARG A 294 33.93 1.81 -18.39
C ARG A 294 33.48 1.17 -17.07
N ARG A 295 32.48 1.73 -16.37
CA ARG A 295 31.94 1.16 -15.12
C ARG A 295 30.69 0.37 -15.41
N GLY A 296 30.60 -0.85 -14.89
CA GLY A 296 29.52 -1.79 -15.14
C GLY A 296 28.09 -1.23 -14.90
N ARG A 297 27.16 -1.68 -15.72
CA ARG A 297 25.74 -1.27 -15.81
C ARG A 297 25.01 -1.35 -14.47
N TYR A 298 25.30 -2.38 -13.70
CA TYR A 298 24.47 -2.74 -12.54
C TYR A 298 24.83 -1.98 -11.26
N GLY A 299 26.06 -1.44 -11.13
CA GLY A 299 26.45 -0.75 -9.91
C GLY A 299 25.55 0.45 -9.56
N LYS A 300 25.14 1.24 -10.56
CA LYS A 300 24.24 2.38 -10.31
C LYS A 300 22.79 2.01 -10.12
N LEU A 301 22.36 0.88 -10.67
CA LEU A 301 21.04 0.35 -10.42
C LEU A 301 20.86 -0.01 -8.94
N VAL A 302 21.87 -0.66 -8.35
CA VAL A 302 21.90 -0.96 -6.91
C VAL A 302 21.82 0.32 -6.08
N PHE A 303 22.59 1.36 -6.45
CA PHE A 303 22.50 2.67 -5.77
C PHE A 303 21.12 3.33 -5.94
N ALA A 304 20.51 3.24 -7.11
CA ALA A 304 19.17 3.78 -7.33
C ALA A 304 18.14 3.06 -6.44
N VAL A 305 18.19 1.73 -6.40
CA VAL A 305 17.30 0.94 -5.51
C VAL A 305 17.55 1.30 -4.05
N LEU A 306 18.81 1.42 -3.62
CA LEU A 306 19.14 1.79 -2.24
C LEU A 306 18.61 3.19 -1.89
N ILE A 307 18.80 4.18 -2.77
CA ILE A 307 18.27 5.54 -2.55
C ILE A 307 16.75 5.51 -2.45
N TYR A 308 16.07 4.74 -3.31
CA TYR A 308 14.63 4.60 -3.22
C TYR A 308 14.19 3.92 -1.91
N LEU A 309 14.88 2.86 -1.47
CA LEU A 309 14.60 2.21 -0.19
C LEU A 309 14.78 3.16 1.00
N ILE A 310 15.85 3.96 1.00
CA ILE A 310 16.07 4.98 2.03
C ILE A 310 14.92 6.01 1.98
N TYR A 311 14.59 6.49 0.80
CA TYR A 311 13.50 7.45 0.61
C TYR A 311 12.16 6.90 1.11
N SER A 312 11.78 5.68 0.72
CA SER A 312 10.51 5.07 1.14
C SER A 312 10.45 4.81 2.65
N ASN A 313 11.56 4.39 3.27
CA ASN A 313 11.64 4.25 4.72
C ASN A 313 11.56 5.60 5.45
N LEU A 314 12.18 6.65 4.91
CA LEU A 314 12.05 8.01 5.48
C LEU A 314 10.61 8.51 5.37
N MET A 315 9.91 8.22 4.26
CA MET A 315 8.50 8.56 4.10
C MET A 315 7.61 7.84 5.11
N ALA A 316 7.84 6.52 5.30
CA ALA A 316 7.13 5.74 6.32
C ALA A 316 7.42 6.27 7.74
N SER A 317 8.67 6.59 8.05
CA SER A 317 9.05 7.17 9.33
C SER A 317 8.40 8.55 9.54
N ALA A 318 8.36 9.38 8.50
CA ALA A 318 7.71 10.70 8.57
C ALA A 318 6.21 10.59 8.85
N ARG A 319 5.52 9.57 8.28
CA ARG A 319 4.12 9.24 8.59
C ARG A 319 3.96 8.94 10.07
N VAL A 320 4.74 8.00 10.61
CA VAL A 320 4.68 7.62 12.03
C VAL A 320 4.99 8.81 12.97
N MET A 321 6.01 9.62 12.63
CA MET A 321 6.35 10.81 13.41
C MET A 321 5.22 11.86 13.41
N MET A 322 4.46 11.92 12.33
CA MET A 322 3.32 12.80 12.19
C MET A 322 2.13 12.29 13.02
N ASP A 323 1.83 10.99 12.98
CA ASP A 323 0.79 10.35 13.79
C ASP A 323 1.07 10.52 15.30
N GLN A 324 2.34 10.46 15.69
CA GLN A 324 2.77 10.70 17.08
C GLN A 324 2.88 12.18 17.46
N ALA A 325 2.49 13.11 16.58
CA ALA A 325 2.62 14.57 16.77
C ALA A 325 4.06 15.05 17.07
N VAL A 326 5.09 14.28 16.73
CA VAL A 326 6.50 14.67 16.90
C VAL A 326 6.89 15.75 15.88
N VAL A 327 6.33 15.66 14.66
CA VAL A 327 6.59 16.63 13.59
C VAL A 327 5.37 17.53 13.44
N PRO A 328 5.56 18.89 13.38
CA PRO A 328 4.45 19.80 13.18
C PRO A 328 3.78 19.54 11.81
N PHE A 329 2.46 19.68 11.77
CA PHE A 329 1.59 19.41 10.64
C PHE A 329 2.06 20.06 9.32
N TRP A 330 2.48 21.33 9.35
CA TRP A 330 2.91 22.06 8.16
C TRP A 330 4.18 21.48 7.51
N LEU A 331 5.02 20.80 8.28
CA LEU A 331 6.20 20.11 7.78
C LEU A 331 5.85 18.72 7.27
N GLY A 332 4.99 17.98 7.98
CA GLY A 332 4.42 16.71 7.58
C GLY A 332 5.45 15.76 6.95
N THR A 333 5.11 15.22 5.79
CA THR A 333 5.99 14.38 4.96
C THR A 333 6.87 15.19 4.00
N TRP A 334 6.65 16.52 3.89
CA TRP A 334 7.27 17.38 2.88
C TRP A 334 8.78 17.55 3.05
N TRP A 335 9.28 17.44 4.28
CA TRP A 335 10.73 17.54 4.55
C TRP A 335 11.52 16.41 3.85
N VAL A 336 10.94 15.21 3.69
CA VAL A 336 11.58 14.10 2.99
C VAL A 336 11.72 14.44 1.50
N HIS A 337 10.65 14.98 0.88
CA HIS A 337 10.71 15.46 -0.50
C HIS A 337 11.75 16.57 -0.67
N ALA A 338 11.78 17.53 0.26
CA ALA A 338 12.77 18.62 0.23
C ALA A 338 14.20 18.10 0.32
N LEU A 339 14.47 17.07 1.14
CA LEU A 339 15.78 16.44 1.26
C LEU A 339 16.21 15.81 -0.07
N VAL A 340 15.32 15.10 -0.76
CA VAL A 340 15.63 14.49 -2.06
C VAL A 340 15.84 15.55 -3.14
N VAL A 341 15.05 16.64 -3.14
CA VAL A 341 15.26 17.78 -4.05
C VAL A 341 16.62 18.43 -3.79
N LEU A 342 16.98 18.64 -2.52
CA LEU A 342 18.27 19.19 -2.14
C LEU A 342 19.42 18.29 -2.62
N LEU A 343 19.27 16.96 -2.45
CA LEU A 343 20.23 15.98 -2.96
C LEU A 343 20.36 16.06 -4.49
N ALA A 344 19.24 16.14 -5.22
CA ALA A 344 19.25 16.27 -6.66
C ALA A 344 19.96 17.56 -7.13
N VAL A 345 19.69 18.67 -6.48
CA VAL A 345 20.29 19.98 -6.78
C VAL A 345 21.79 19.98 -6.48
N THR A 346 22.20 19.47 -5.32
CA THR A 346 23.62 19.39 -4.94
C THR A 346 24.42 18.51 -5.89
N LEU A 347 23.92 17.33 -6.25
CA LEU A 347 24.55 16.46 -7.23
C LEU A 347 24.64 17.12 -8.62
N PHE A 348 23.59 17.81 -9.01
CA PHE A 348 23.57 18.52 -10.30
C PHE A 348 24.60 19.66 -10.35
N ILE A 349 24.69 20.47 -9.29
CA ILE A 349 25.67 21.56 -9.18
C ILE A 349 27.10 21.00 -9.16
N GLN A 350 27.38 19.99 -8.36
CA GLN A 350 28.71 19.35 -8.31
C GLN A 350 29.16 18.86 -9.68
N GLN A 351 28.24 18.24 -10.44
CA GLN A 351 28.57 17.78 -11.79
C GLN A 351 28.88 18.93 -12.75
N ARG A 352 28.15 20.04 -12.67
CA ARG A 352 28.44 21.23 -13.47
C ARG A 352 29.81 21.83 -13.15
N LEU A 353 30.13 21.95 -11.86
CA LEU A 353 31.43 22.49 -11.41
C LEU A 353 32.59 21.60 -11.90
N ARG A 354 32.46 20.28 -11.78
CA ARG A 354 33.48 19.32 -12.28
C ARG A 354 33.68 19.46 -13.80
N MET A 355 32.62 19.63 -14.59
CA MET A 355 32.74 19.84 -16.04
C MET A 355 33.42 21.17 -16.39
N ALA A 356 33.07 22.24 -15.70
CA ALA A 356 33.68 23.56 -15.92
C ALA A 356 35.17 23.54 -15.55
N TRP A 357 35.53 22.89 -14.46
CA TRP A 357 36.93 22.75 -14.03
C TRP A 357 37.75 21.90 -14.99
N SER A 358 37.22 20.79 -15.50
CA SER A 358 37.89 19.94 -16.48
C SER A 358 38.06 20.64 -17.85
N ALA A 359 37.13 21.49 -18.24
CA ALA A 359 37.23 22.30 -19.45
C ALA A 359 38.34 23.36 -19.34
N ARG A 360 38.44 24.04 -18.19
CA ARG A 360 39.52 25.01 -17.92
C ARG A 360 40.92 24.36 -17.90
N LYS A 361 41.02 23.13 -17.41
CA LYS A 361 42.33 22.40 -17.34
C LYS A 361 42.83 21.94 -18.72
N LYS A 362 41.95 21.86 -19.73
CA LYS A 362 42.28 21.45 -21.10
C LYS A 362 42.59 22.64 -22.04
N LEU A 363 42.44 23.89 -21.58
CA LEU A 363 42.86 25.06 -22.35
C LEU A 363 44.41 25.11 -22.42
N PRO A 364 45.00 25.35 -23.62
CA PRO A 364 46.47 25.51 -23.75
C PRO A 364 46.93 26.73 -22.93
N ALA A 365 48.20 26.63 -22.48
CA ALA A 365 48.81 27.61 -21.56
C ALA A 365 48.73 29.06 -22.08
N ASP A 366 48.82 29.26 -23.41
CA ASP A 366 48.78 30.56 -24.04
C ASP A 366 47.42 31.31 -23.94
N ARG A 367 46.33 30.57 -23.71
CA ARG A 367 45.01 31.16 -23.45
C ARG A 367 44.73 31.46 -21.98
N LYS A 368 45.46 30.81 -21.07
CA LYS A 368 45.31 31.07 -19.63
C LYS A 368 45.92 32.39 -19.22
N ALA A 369 47.04 32.78 -19.88
CA ALA A 369 47.70 34.07 -19.66
C ALA A 369 46.97 35.27 -20.27
N ALA A 370 45.98 35.08 -21.13
CA ALA A 370 45.20 36.16 -21.72
C ALA A 370 43.85 36.44 -20.99
N GLU A 371 43.48 35.54 -20.00
CA GLU A 371 42.25 35.70 -19.16
C GLU A 371 42.59 36.10 -17.70
N GLU A 372 43.91 36.18 -17.31
CA GLU A 372 44.39 36.84 -16.11
C GLU A 372 44.83 38.30 -16.42
#